data_fed190421361a911d6e9ab2c0309b7dd
#
_entry.id   fed190421361a911d6e9ab2c0309b7dd
#
_cell.length_a   1.000
_cell.length_b   1.000
_cell.length_c   1.000
_cell.angle_alpha   90.00
_cell.angle_beta   90.00
_cell.angle_gamma   90.00
#
_symmetry.space_group_name_H-M   'P 1'
#
loop_
_entity.id
_entity.type
_entity.pdbx_description
1 polymer ?
#
loop_
_entity_poly.entity_id
_entity_poly.type
_entity_poly.pdbx_seq_one_letter_code
_entity_poly.pdbx_strand_id
1 'polypeptide(L)'
;MVLMEIELEVIQSMLVKFISERKWTLQAISQLSEEDITWSPNQESNSIANLVAHIRGCVHSRIETIFYDIADSRDRDKEFELGLKMSIEEAYNMTKESFDIIIQYLEHLSFNPNLLLSQPFINRPPLTFSQVNNETTVLNLMIAMVREIHYHTGQIIYAAKTRKGELVWQYD
;
A
#
# COMPACT_ATOMS: atom_id res chain seq x y z
N MET A 1 -24.10 7.67 -18.20
CA MET A 1 -23.88 8.97 -17.55
C MET A 1 -23.87 8.82 -16.04
N VAL A 2 -24.98 8.52 -15.38
CA VAL A 2 -25.04 8.38 -13.90
C VAL A 2 -24.06 7.34 -13.34
N LEU A 3 -23.90 6.16 -13.94
CA LEU A 3 -22.98 5.13 -13.46
C LEU A 3 -21.52 5.60 -13.52
N MET A 4 -21.12 6.24 -14.60
CA MET A 4 -19.77 6.78 -14.78
C MET A 4 -19.44 7.90 -13.77
N GLU A 5 -20.43 8.66 -13.35
CA GLU A 5 -20.29 9.69 -12.29
C GLU A 5 -20.04 9.03 -10.92
N ILE A 6 -20.74 7.91 -10.63
CA ILE A 6 -20.53 7.13 -9.39
C ILE A 6 -19.13 6.49 -9.37
N GLU A 7 -18.73 5.90 -10.49
CA GLU A 7 -17.39 5.28 -10.62
C GLU A 7 -16.29 6.32 -10.38
N LEU A 8 -16.42 7.51 -10.97
CA LEU A 8 -15.48 8.60 -10.79
C LEU A 8 -15.42 9.09 -9.33
N GLU A 9 -16.57 9.24 -8.67
CA GLU A 9 -16.65 9.63 -7.25
C GLU A 9 -15.95 8.60 -6.35
N VAL A 10 -16.13 7.30 -6.62
CA VAL A 10 -15.46 6.23 -5.88
C VAL A 10 -13.94 6.31 -6.07
N ILE A 11 -13.47 6.51 -7.31
CA ILE A 11 -12.03 6.67 -7.60
C ILE A 11 -11.45 7.87 -6.87
N GLN A 12 -12.11 9.02 -6.94
CA GLN A 12 -11.67 10.25 -6.27
C GLN A 12 -11.62 10.09 -4.75
N SER A 13 -12.62 9.41 -4.17
CA SER A 13 -12.66 9.10 -2.74
C SER A 13 -11.47 8.25 -2.32
N MET A 14 -11.10 7.22 -3.09
CA MET A 14 -9.91 6.41 -2.82
C MET A 14 -8.62 7.21 -2.98
N LEU A 15 -8.53 8.03 -4.03
CA LEU A 15 -7.36 8.87 -4.30
C LEU A 15 -7.04 9.81 -3.12
N VAL A 16 -8.04 10.50 -2.60
CA VAL A 16 -7.89 11.38 -1.43
C VAL A 16 -7.39 10.60 -0.21
N LYS A 17 -7.87 9.35 0.00
CA LYS A 17 -7.41 8.52 1.11
C LYS A 17 -5.94 8.14 0.95
N PHE A 18 -5.51 7.65 -0.20
CA PHE A 18 -4.11 7.29 -0.42
C PHE A 18 -3.15 8.47 -0.33
N ILE A 19 -3.54 9.65 -0.81
CA ILE A 19 -2.75 10.89 -0.65
C ILE A 19 -2.59 11.22 0.85
N SER A 20 -3.66 11.15 1.62
CA SER A 20 -3.63 11.39 3.06
C SER A 20 -2.78 10.36 3.80
N GLU A 21 -2.96 9.07 3.52
CA GLU A 21 -2.20 7.97 4.11
C GLU A 21 -0.70 8.11 3.83
N ARG A 22 -0.32 8.42 2.58
CA ARG A 22 1.06 8.71 2.22
C ARG A 22 1.66 9.80 3.08
N LYS A 23 0.96 10.94 3.21
CA LYS A 23 1.40 12.08 4.01
C LYS A 23 1.70 11.67 5.46
N TRP A 24 0.74 11.02 6.12
CA TRP A 24 0.89 10.64 7.53
C TRP A 24 1.96 9.57 7.74
N THR A 25 2.04 8.58 6.86
CA THR A 25 3.03 7.51 6.96
C THR A 25 4.46 8.05 6.79
N LEU A 26 4.68 8.91 5.79
CA LEU A 26 5.99 9.51 5.54
C LEU A 26 6.40 10.45 6.68
N GLN A 27 5.48 11.24 7.24
CA GLN A 27 5.76 12.07 8.40
C GLN A 27 6.13 11.23 9.64
N ALA A 28 5.49 10.09 9.84
CA ALA A 28 5.83 9.20 10.94
C ALA A 28 7.23 8.60 10.76
N ILE A 29 7.54 8.06 9.58
CA ILE A 29 8.83 7.42 9.27
C ILE A 29 9.99 8.42 9.37
N SER A 30 9.83 9.65 8.86
CA SER A 30 10.89 10.67 8.82
C SER A 30 11.36 11.14 10.20
N GLN A 31 10.66 10.82 11.27
CA GLN A 31 10.98 11.22 12.64
C GLN A 31 11.67 10.11 13.45
N LEU A 32 11.89 8.95 12.86
CA LEU A 32 12.43 7.77 13.51
C LEU A 32 13.94 7.65 13.33
N SER A 33 14.57 6.79 14.12
CA SER A 33 15.93 6.30 13.91
C SER A 33 15.91 4.96 13.16
N GLU A 34 17.07 4.51 12.66
CA GLU A 34 17.20 3.18 12.04
C GLU A 34 16.89 2.06 13.03
N GLU A 35 17.23 2.25 14.32
CA GLU A 35 16.87 1.32 15.38
C GLU A 35 15.34 1.22 15.53
N ASP A 36 14.62 2.35 15.44
CA ASP A 36 13.16 2.36 15.52
C ASP A 36 12.51 1.69 14.32
N ILE A 37 13.06 1.85 13.11
CA ILE A 37 12.57 1.21 11.88
C ILE A 37 12.66 -0.32 11.98
N THR A 38 13.72 -0.84 12.58
CA THR A 38 13.99 -2.29 12.69
C THR A 38 13.47 -2.92 13.98
N TRP A 39 12.95 -2.11 14.91
CA TRP A 39 12.41 -2.60 16.17
C TRP A 39 11.06 -3.30 16.00
N SER A 40 10.90 -4.40 16.72
CA SER A 40 9.61 -5.04 16.91
C SER A 40 9.33 -5.29 18.40
N PRO A 41 8.08 -5.22 18.87
CA PRO A 41 7.73 -5.39 20.28
C PRO A 41 7.99 -6.80 20.81
N ASN A 42 7.94 -7.81 19.94
CA ASN A 42 8.23 -9.22 20.23
C ASN A 42 8.49 -9.97 18.91
N GLN A 43 8.82 -11.27 19.01
CA GLN A 43 9.15 -12.10 17.85
C GLN A 43 7.97 -12.39 16.90
N GLU A 44 6.75 -12.24 17.38
CA GLU A 44 5.53 -12.46 16.59
C GLU A 44 5.01 -11.20 15.90
N SER A 45 5.65 -10.05 16.18
CA SER A 45 5.21 -8.75 15.68
C SER A 45 6.16 -8.22 14.61
N ASN A 46 5.60 -7.61 13.59
CA ASN A 46 6.36 -6.98 12.52
C ASN A 46 7.01 -5.67 12.97
N SER A 47 8.23 -5.43 12.53
CA SER A 47 8.86 -4.12 12.58
C SER A 47 8.29 -3.19 11.50
N ILE A 48 8.62 -1.89 11.57
CA ILE A 48 8.28 -0.95 10.49
C ILE A 48 8.94 -1.38 9.18
N ALA A 49 10.19 -1.88 9.21
CA ALA A 49 10.87 -2.43 8.03
C ALA A 49 10.06 -3.55 7.36
N ASN A 50 9.54 -4.50 8.14
CA ASN A 50 8.71 -5.58 7.62
C ASN A 50 7.40 -5.03 7.00
N LEU A 51 6.73 -4.08 7.66
CA LEU A 51 5.48 -3.50 7.18
C LEU A 51 5.69 -2.72 5.87
N VAL A 52 6.78 -1.96 5.77
CA VAL A 52 7.14 -1.22 4.55
C VAL A 52 7.47 -2.18 3.41
N ALA A 53 8.28 -3.21 3.65
CA ALA A 53 8.58 -4.24 2.67
C ALA A 53 7.31 -4.96 2.19
N HIS A 54 6.40 -5.27 3.12
CA HIS A 54 5.12 -5.90 2.82
C HIS A 54 4.21 -5.02 1.98
N ILE A 55 4.07 -3.73 2.32
CA ILE A 55 3.32 -2.76 1.50
C ILE A 55 3.88 -2.72 0.08
N ARG A 56 5.21 -2.62 -0.08
CA ARG A 56 5.87 -2.60 -1.39
C ARG A 56 5.61 -3.88 -2.19
N GLY A 57 5.72 -5.03 -1.56
CA GLY A 57 5.42 -6.32 -2.18
C GLY A 57 3.95 -6.45 -2.60
N CYS A 58 3.02 -5.94 -1.79
CA CYS A 58 1.60 -5.91 -2.14
C CYS A 58 1.32 -5.02 -3.36
N VAL A 59 1.94 -3.84 -3.43
CA VAL A 59 1.81 -2.92 -4.57
C VAL A 59 2.42 -3.55 -5.83
N HIS A 60 3.61 -4.14 -5.72
CA HIS A 60 4.26 -4.83 -6.82
C HIS A 60 3.37 -5.93 -7.40
N SER A 61 2.93 -6.87 -6.60
CA SER A 61 2.17 -8.03 -7.10
C SER A 61 0.75 -7.67 -7.56
N ARG A 62 0.12 -6.62 -7.02
CA ARG A 62 -1.28 -6.29 -7.30
C ARG A 62 -1.47 -5.12 -8.26
N ILE A 63 -0.53 -4.20 -8.34
CA ILE A 63 -0.64 -3.04 -9.23
C ILE A 63 0.34 -3.17 -10.39
N GLU A 64 1.65 -3.24 -10.13
CA GLU A 64 2.65 -3.25 -11.19
C GLU A 64 2.55 -4.50 -12.06
N THR A 65 2.44 -5.69 -11.44
CA THR A 65 2.32 -6.94 -12.17
C THR A 65 1.03 -7.03 -12.98
N ILE A 66 -0.08 -6.51 -12.46
CA ILE A 66 -1.39 -6.66 -13.09
C ILE A 66 -1.61 -5.59 -14.17
N PHE A 67 -1.29 -4.34 -13.89
CA PHE A 67 -1.66 -3.22 -14.75
C PHE A 67 -0.51 -2.66 -15.58
N TYR A 68 0.75 -2.90 -15.19
CA TYR A 68 1.93 -2.41 -15.90
C TYR A 68 2.76 -3.52 -16.54
N ASP A 69 2.26 -4.75 -16.52
CA ASP A 69 2.89 -5.95 -17.12
C ASP A 69 4.33 -6.23 -16.63
N ILE A 70 4.64 -5.82 -15.41
CA ILE A 70 5.91 -6.11 -14.76
C ILE A 70 5.89 -7.55 -14.24
N ALA A 71 6.96 -8.32 -14.48
CA ALA A 71 7.05 -9.68 -13.98
C ALA A 71 6.99 -9.72 -12.44
N ASP A 72 6.20 -10.64 -11.89
CA ASP A 72 6.10 -10.80 -10.43
C ASP A 72 7.42 -11.38 -9.89
N SER A 73 8.12 -10.56 -9.13
CA SER A 73 9.37 -10.90 -8.45
C SER A 73 9.25 -10.86 -6.93
N ARG A 74 8.00 -10.83 -6.42
CA ARG A 74 7.73 -10.73 -4.99
C ARG A 74 8.24 -11.95 -4.24
N ASP A 75 9.01 -11.70 -3.19
CA ASP A 75 9.42 -12.70 -2.21
C ASP A 75 8.77 -12.37 -0.86
N ARG A 76 7.61 -12.97 -0.64
CA ARG A 76 6.80 -12.67 0.56
C ARG A 76 7.49 -13.10 1.85
N ASP A 77 8.28 -14.16 1.83
CA ASP A 77 8.92 -14.67 3.04
C ASP A 77 10.01 -13.69 3.53
N LYS A 78 10.71 -13.04 2.60
CA LYS A 78 11.67 -11.97 2.94
C LYS A 78 11.00 -10.72 3.54
N GLU A 79 9.77 -10.40 3.16
CA GLU A 79 9.05 -9.26 3.75
C GLU A 79 8.88 -9.41 5.26
N PHE A 80 8.77 -10.66 5.74
CA PHE A 80 8.53 -11.00 7.14
C PHE A 80 9.74 -11.61 7.85
N GLU A 81 10.92 -11.52 7.25
CA GLU A 81 12.14 -12.00 7.89
C GLU A 81 12.38 -11.28 9.21
N LEU A 82 12.65 -12.06 10.27
CA LEU A 82 12.90 -11.52 11.59
C LEU A 82 14.20 -10.71 11.59
N GLY A 83 14.14 -9.47 12.06
CA GLY A 83 15.29 -8.59 12.12
C GLY A 83 15.70 -7.99 10.77
N LEU A 84 14.76 -7.94 9.81
CA LEU A 84 14.95 -7.27 8.52
C LEU A 84 15.56 -5.88 8.73
N LYS A 85 16.70 -5.63 8.10
CA LYS A 85 17.40 -4.34 8.17
C LYS A 85 16.92 -3.43 7.04
N MET A 86 16.69 -2.17 7.41
CA MET A 86 16.28 -1.12 6.48
C MET A 86 16.69 0.23 7.07
N SER A 87 17.33 1.07 6.29
CA SER A 87 17.61 2.45 6.68
C SER A 87 16.35 3.31 6.66
N ILE A 88 16.37 4.48 7.30
CA ILE A 88 15.26 5.44 7.26
C ILE A 88 14.99 5.88 5.83
N GLU A 89 16.06 6.14 5.08
CA GLU A 89 15.96 6.59 3.68
C GLU A 89 15.30 5.51 2.80
N GLU A 90 15.70 4.25 2.95
CA GLU A 90 15.07 3.13 2.24
C GLU A 90 13.59 2.98 2.62
N ALA A 91 13.26 3.02 3.93
CA ALA A 91 11.88 2.94 4.41
C ALA A 91 11.02 4.09 3.86
N TYR A 92 11.55 5.31 3.89
CA TYR A 92 10.87 6.50 3.38
C TYR A 92 10.63 6.40 1.86
N ASN A 93 11.68 6.09 1.09
CA ASN A 93 11.61 6.04 -0.36
C ASN A 93 10.71 4.89 -0.84
N MET A 94 10.83 3.71 -0.23
CA MET A 94 10.00 2.55 -0.56
C MET A 94 8.53 2.80 -0.24
N THR A 95 8.23 3.45 0.88
CA THR A 95 6.87 3.86 1.24
C THR A 95 6.34 4.87 0.23
N LYS A 96 7.11 5.92 -0.06
CA LYS A 96 6.73 6.96 -1.03
C LYS A 96 6.42 6.36 -2.40
N GLU A 97 7.32 5.54 -2.93
CA GLU A 97 7.16 4.86 -4.23
C GLU A 97 5.89 4.00 -4.27
N SER A 98 5.64 3.23 -3.20
CA SER A 98 4.46 2.38 -3.11
C SER A 98 3.16 3.17 -3.22
N PHE A 99 3.06 4.28 -2.51
CA PHE A 99 1.90 5.16 -2.59
C PHE A 99 1.80 5.87 -3.93
N ASP A 100 2.92 6.35 -4.49
CA ASP A 100 2.95 7.04 -5.77
C ASP A 100 2.43 6.13 -6.90
N ILE A 101 2.80 4.84 -6.92
CA ILE A 101 2.30 3.85 -7.88
C ILE A 101 0.77 3.70 -7.80
N ILE A 102 0.22 3.58 -6.58
CA ILE A 102 -1.23 3.45 -6.39
C ILE A 102 -1.95 4.72 -6.83
N ILE A 103 -1.43 5.89 -6.43
CA ILE A 103 -1.99 7.20 -6.75
C ILE A 103 -2.00 7.40 -8.28
N GLN A 104 -0.89 7.15 -8.95
CA GLN A 104 -0.80 7.23 -10.41
C GLN A 104 -1.80 6.30 -11.12
N TYR A 105 -1.98 5.09 -10.60
CA TYR A 105 -2.96 4.18 -11.16
C TYR A 105 -4.40 4.69 -10.98
N LEU A 106 -4.75 5.24 -9.81
CA LEU A 106 -6.06 5.85 -9.57
C LEU A 106 -6.28 7.10 -10.42
N GLU A 107 -5.26 7.92 -10.61
CA GLU A 107 -5.30 9.07 -11.53
C GLU A 107 -5.57 8.59 -12.97
N HIS A 108 -4.90 7.52 -13.43
CA HIS A 108 -5.18 6.91 -14.73
C HIS A 108 -6.63 6.42 -14.83
N LEU A 109 -7.15 5.75 -13.81
CA LEU A 109 -8.53 5.30 -13.76
C LEU A 109 -9.54 6.47 -13.83
N SER A 110 -9.21 7.64 -13.29
CA SER A 110 -10.10 8.80 -13.33
C SER A 110 -10.40 9.31 -14.74
N PHE A 111 -9.50 9.05 -15.70
CA PHE A 111 -9.74 9.34 -17.12
C PHE A 111 -10.57 8.27 -17.83
N ASN A 112 -10.69 7.07 -17.24
CA ASN A 112 -11.42 5.94 -17.77
C ASN A 112 -12.22 5.22 -16.67
N PRO A 113 -13.20 5.90 -16.01
CA PRO A 113 -13.87 5.39 -14.82
C PRO A 113 -14.59 4.06 -15.01
N ASN A 114 -15.09 3.79 -16.21
CA ASN A 114 -15.73 2.53 -16.57
C ASN A 114 -14.84 1.29 -16.43
N LEU A 115 -13.51 1.45 -16.36
CA LEU A 115 -12.60 0.37 -16.06
C LEU A 115 -12.70 -0.12 -14.62
N LEU A 116 -13.25 0.69 -13.70
CA LEU A 116 -13.39 0.32 -12.30
C LEU A 116 -14.17 -0.98 -12.08
N LEU A 117 -15.21 -1.20 -12.88
CA LEU A 117 -16.02 -2.41 -12.81
C LEU A 117 -15.59 -3.50 -13.81
N SER A 118 -14.53 -3.27 -14.58
CA SER A 118 -13.97 -4.27 -15.49
C SER A 118 -13.15 -5.33 -14.74
N GLN A 119 -12.90 -6.45 -15.44
CA GLN A 119 -12.02 -7.51 -14.94
C GLN A 119 -10.56 -7.21 -15.33
N PRO A 120 -9.63 -7.07 -14.37
CA PRO A 120 -8.23 -6.80 -14.68
C PRO A 120 -7.44 -8.03 -15.13
N PHE A 121 -8.02 -9.24 -15.03
CA PHE A 121 -7.27 -10.50 -15.03
C PHE A 121 -7.52 -11.42 -16.23
N ILE A 122 -7.81 -10.90 -17.39
CA ILE A 122 -8.25 -11.70 -18.55
C ILE A 122 -7.31 -12.88 -18.89
N ASN A 123 -6.04 -12.87 -18.47
CA ASN A 123 -5.07 -13.94 -18.79
C ASN A 123 -4.06 -14.25 -17.69
N ARG A 124 -4.34 -13.99 -16.41
CA ARG A 124 -3.37 -14.23 -15.34
C ARG A 124 -3.89 -15.19 -14.28
N PRO A 125 -3.02 -15.98 -13.63
CA PRO A 125 -3.45 -16.84 -12.54
C PRO A 125 -4.11 -16.00 -11.44
N PRO A 126 -5.14 -16.53 -10.77
CA PRO A 126 -5.82 -15.82 -9.70
C PRO A 126 -4.80 -15.44 -8.62
N LEU A 127 -4.91 -14.22 -8.12
CA LEU A 127 -4.16 -13.82 -6.93
C LEU A 127 -4.45 -14.81 -5.82
N THR A 128 -3.40 -15.36 -5.22
CA THR A 128 -3.47 -16.37 -4.16
C THR A 128 -4.19 -15.90 -2.89
N PHE A 129 -4.67 -14.66 -2.87
CA PHE A 129 -5.19 -13.98 -1.68
C PHE A 129 -6.66 -14.12 -1.43
N SER A 130 -7.41 -14.60 -2.34
CA SER A 130 -8.82 -14.73 -2.11
C SER A 130 -9.33 -15.95 -2.83
N GLN A 131 -10.16 -16.66 -2.19
CA GLN A 131 -11.19 -17.46 -2.83
C GLN A 131 -12.09 -16.60 -3.75
N VAL A 132 -11.56 -15.49 -4.27
CA VAL A 132 -12.25 -14.65 -5.23
C VAL A 132 -12.13 -15.35 -6.56
N ASN A 133 -13.25 -15.82 -7.05
CA ASN A 133 -13.44 -16.38 -8.37
C ASN A 133 -12.75 -15.52 -9.44
N ASN A 134 -12.49 -16.06 -10.62
CA ASN A 134 -11.95 -15.40 -11.81
C ASN A 134 -12.73 -14.14 -12.30
N GLU A 135 -13.62 -13.60 -11.47
CA GLU A 135 -14.54 -12.50 -11.73
C GLU A 135 -14.25 -11.25 -10.88
N THR A 136 -13.04 -11.13 -10.32
CA THR A 136 -12.66 -9.93 -9.54
C THR A 136 -12.60 -8.71 -10.44
N THR A 137 -13.28 -7.64 -10.04
CA THR A 137 -13.20 -6.34 -10.71
C THR A 137 -12.01 -5.51 -10.20
N VAL A 138 -11.63 -4.48 -10.96
CA VAL A 138 -10.66 -3.46 -10.50
C VAL A 138 -11.10 -2.85 -9.17
N LEU A 139 -12.40 -2.58 -9.00
CA LEU A 139 -12.95 -2.07 -7.73
C LEU A 139 -12.63 -2.99 -6.56
N ASN A 140 -12.87 -4.30 -6.69
CA ASN A 140 -12.59 -5.25 -5.62
C ASN A 140 -11.11 -5.28 -5.25
N LEU A 141 -10.22 -5.19 -6.26
CA LEU A 141 -8.78 -5.11 -6.05
C LEU A 141 -8.41 -3.83 -5.30
N MET A 142 -8.96 -2.69 -5.72
CA MET A 142 -8.66 -1.39 -5.08
C MET A 142 -9.21 -1.31 -3.65
N ILE A 143 -10.37 -1.89 -3.36
CA ILE A 143 -10.89 -2.01 -1.99
C ILE A 143 -9.95 -2.89 -1.15
N ALA A 144 -9.43 -3.99 -1.69
CA ALA A 144 -8.45 -4.81 -1.00
C ALA A 144 -7.15 -4.03 -0.73
N MET A 145 -6.69 -3.19 -1.67
CA MET A 145 -5.53 -2.32 -1.47
C MET A 145 -5.79 -1.25 -0.40
N VAL A 146 -6.95 -0.60 -0.40
CA VAL A 146 -7.34 0.36 0.66
C VAL A 146 -7.24 -0.31 2.03
N ARG A 147 -7.85 -1.50 2.19
CA ARG A 147 -7.83 -2.24 3.45
C ARG A 147 -6.40 -2.58 3.89
N GLU A 148 -5.60 -3.13 2.99
CA GLU A 148 -4.24 -3.59 3.27
C GLU A 148 -3.33 -2.42 3.69
N ILE A 149 -3.31 -1.38 2.89
CA ILE A 149 -2.45 -0.21 3.13
C ILE A 149 -2.87 0.52 4.40
N HIS A 150 -4.16 0.78 4.59
CA HIS A 150 -4.67 1.45 5.78
C HIS A 150 -4.36 0.66 7.06
N TYR A 151 -4.52 -0.65 7.03
CA TYR A 151 -4.21 -1.53 8.15
C TYR A 151 -2.72 -1.41 8.56
N HIS A 152 -1.81 -1.46 7.60
CA HIS A 152 -0.37 -1.39 7.87
C HIS A 152 0.11 0.04 8.18
N THR A 153 -0.48 1.07 7.58
CA THR A 153 -0.22 2.47 7.96
C THR A 153 -0.56 2.71 9.43
N GLY A 154 -1.69 2.20 9.90
CA GLY A 154 -2.06 2.27 11.32
C GLY A 154 -1.03 1.60 12.23
N GLN A 155 -0.51 0.44 11.84
CA GLN A 155 0.54 -0.26 12.59
C GLN A 155 1.87 0.52 12.58
N ILE A 156 2.29 1.07 11.44
CA ILE A 156 3.50 1.90 11.32
C ILE A 156 3.41 3.12 12.25
N ILE A 157 2.29 3.85 12.22
CA ILE A 157 2.09 5.03 13.07
C ILE A 157 2.05 4.64 14.55
N TYR A 158 1.41 3.52 14.89
CA TYR A 158 1.37 3.01 16.25
C TYR A 158 2.78 2.63 16.76
N ALA A 159 3.56 1.90 15.96
CA ALA A 159 4.93 1.53 16.29
C ALA A 159 5.82 2.79 16.43
N ALA A 160 5.69 3.75 15.52
CA ALA A 160 6.41 5.02 15.58
C ALA A 160 6.12 5.79 16.87
N LYS A 161 4.86 5.92 17.26
CA LYS A 161 4.47 6.54 18.55
C LYS A 161 5.00 5.76 19.76
N THR A 162 5.00 4.44 19.69
CA THR A 162 5.52 3.59 20.76
C THR A 162 7.01 3.82 20.99
N ARG A 163 7.77 4.03 19.91
CA ARG A 163 9.22 4.25 19.96
C ARG A 163 9.60 5.70 20.29
N LYS A 164 8.95 6.66 19.65
CA LYS A 164 9.29 8.08 19.75
C LYS A 164 8.56 8.78 20.91
N GLY A 165 7.41 8.28 21.32
CA GLY A 165 6.48 8.96 22.22
C GLY A 165 5.59 9.91 21.45
N GLU A 166 6.00 11.18 21.32
CA GLU A 166 5.27 12.19 20.56
C GLU A 166 5.81 12.34 19.15
N LEU A 167 4.92 12.37 18.17
CA LEU A 167 5.23 12.69 16.77
C LEU A 167 4.71 14.10 16.45
N VAL A 168 5.51 14.86 15.74
CA VAL A 168 5.14 16.20 15.25
C VAL A 168 4.43 16.05 13.91
N TRP A 169 3.19 16.57 13.82
CA TRP A 169 2.39 16.49 12.61
C TRP A 169 2.26 17.86 11.95
N GLN A 170 2.46 17.90 10.63
CA GLN A 170 2.21 19.10 9.83
C GLN A 170 0.82 18.97 9.20
N TYR A 171 -0.08 19.83 9.65
CA TYR A 171 -1.43 19.99 9.10
C TYR A 171 -1.37 21.16 8.09
N ASP A 172 -1.74 20.88 6.84
CA ASP A 172 -1.92 21.91 5.82
C ASP A 172 -3.32 22.50 5.96
#